data_97b9a4b491a7d3df1ea0d06ed998e6f2
#
_entry.id   97b9a4b491a7d3df1ea0d06ed998e6f2
#
_cell.length_a   1.000
_cell.length_b   1.000
_cell.length_c   1.000
_cell.angle_alpha   90.00
_cell.angle_beta   90.00
_cell.angle_gamma   90.00
#
_symmetry.space_group_name_H-M   'P 1'
#
loop_
_entity.id
_entity.type
_entity.pdbx_description
1 polymer ?
#
loop_
_entity_poly.entity_id
_entity_poly.type
_entity_poly.pdbx_seq_one_letter_code
_entity_poly.pdbx_strand_id
1 'polypeptide(L)'
;PKISILVPVYNTPEVFLKQMIQSVRKQTYTNWELCIANANPSNQEVSSILNVAGKKDNRIKVVDVPENEGIAQNTNRALEIATGEFVGLLDHDDLLEENALYEIVSCLNKDRKTDVLYTDEDKVTTDLDEYFSPNFKPDFNLDMLRANNYICHFFVAKKALIESVGKFRAEYNGAQDYDLILRCTEQAERISHVAKILYHWRVHKESTADNPLSKMYAYEA
;
A
#
# COMPACT_ATOMS: atom_id res chain seq x y z
N PRO A 1 10.97 5.72 13.47
CA PRO A 1 9.52 5.55 13.64
C PRO A 1 9.08 4.11 13.36
N LYS A 2 7.92 3.69 13.88
CA LYS A 2 7.26 2.45 13.48
C LYS A 2 6.44 2.68 12.21
N ILE A 3 6.55 1.75 11.26
CA ILE A 3 5.79 1.81 9.99
C ILE A 3 4.72 0.73 10.02
N SER A 4 3.45 1.11 9.80
CA SER A 4 2.33 0.18 9.59
C SER A 4 2.08 0.03 8.09
N ILE A 5 2.14 -1.18 7.56
CA ILE A 5 1.80 -1.47 6.17
C ILE A 5 0.36 -1.95 6.15
N LEU A 6 -0.51 -1.26 5.40
CA LEU A 6 -1.93 -1.62 5.28
C LEU A 6 -2.16 -2.43 4.01
N VAL A 7 -2.87 -3.54 4.16
CA VAL A 7 -3.22 -4.43 3.04
C VAL A 7 -4.69 -4.86 3.15
N PRO A 8 -5.58 -4.37 2.29
CA PRO A 8 -6.91 -4.93 2.13
C PRO A 8 -6.82 -6.23 1.29
N VAL A 9 -7.30 -7.34 1.83
CA VAL A 9 -7.24 -8.66 1.19
C VAL A 9 -8.65 -9.13 0.84
N TYR A 10 -8.89 -9.43 -0.44
CA TYR A 10 -10.14 -10.03 -0.91
C TYR A 10 -9.87 -11.05 -2.01
N ASN A 11 -10.11 -12.35 -1.72
CA ASN A 11 -9.94 -13.46 -2.67
C ASN A 11 -8.57 -13.54 -3.37
N THR A 12 -7.53 -13.10 -2.70
CA THR A 12 -6.16 -13.09 -3.25
C THR A 12 -5.67 -14.50 -3.56
N PRO A 13 -5.10 -14.76 -4.75
CA PRO A 13 -4.45 -16.03 -5.02
C PRO A 13 -3.38 -16.36 -3.97
N GLU A 14 -3.35 -17.63 -3.52
CA GLU A 14 -2.46 -18.10 -2.45
C GLU A 14 -1.00 -17.68 -2.67
N VAL A 15 -0.51 -17.88 -3.89
CA VAL A 15 0.90 -17.61 -4.24
C VAL A 15 1.21 -16.09 -4.05
N PHE A 16 0.32 -15.22 -4.51
CA PHE A 16 0.52 -13.77 -4.41
C PHE A 16 0.49 -13.31 -2.95
N LEU A 17 -0.52 -13.77 -2.20
CA LEU A 17 -0.64 -13.44 -0.78
C LEU A 17 0.61 -13.86 0.02
N LYS A 18 1.12 -15.07 -0.23
CA LYS A 18 2.35 -15.56 0.42
C LYS A 18 3.58 -14.74 0.04
N GLN A 19 3.71 -14.38 -1.24
CA GLN A 19 4.84 -13.60 -1.73
C GLN A 19 4.79 -12.16 -1.20
N MET A 20 3.61 -11.53 -1.18
CA MET A 20 3.40 -10.20 -0.57
C MET A 20 3.81 -10.23 0.92
N ILE A 21 3.29 -11.16 1.72
CA ILE A 21 3.66 -11.30 3.14
C ILE A 21 5.18 -11.52 3.29
N GLN A 22 5.79 -12.31 2.41
CA GLN A 22 7.22 -12.59 2.47
C GLN A 22 8.06 -11.36 2.14
N SER A 23 7.65 -10.49 1.19
CA SER A 23 8.35 -9.24 0.86
C SER A 23 8.40 -8.29 2.06
N VAL A 24 7.32 -8.23 2.84
CA VAL A 24 7.28 -7.45 4.09
C VAL A 24 8.13 -8.08 5.18
N ARG A 25 8.10 -9.39 5.35
CA ARG A 25 8.92 -10.09 6.36
C ARG A 25 10.42 -9.98 6.11
N LYS A 26 10.82 -9.84 4.86
CA LYS A 26 12.22 -9.68 4.45
C LYS A 26 12.75 -8.25 4.60
N GLN A 27 11.92 -7.29 4.99
CA GLN A 27 12.35 -5.91 5.15
C GLN A 27 13.55 -5.79 6.09
N THR A 28 14.60 -5.13 5.63
CA THR A 28 15.85 -4.91 6.38
C THR A 28 15.65 -3.98 7.58
N TYR A 29 14.68 -3.05 7.52
CA TYR A 29 14.22 -2.30 8.68
C TYR A 29 13.20 -3.11 9.47
N THR A 30 13.42 -3.32 10.76
CA THR A 30 12.67 -4.30 11.56
C THR A 30 11.49 -3.74 12.35
N ASN A 31 11.41 -2.40 12.55
CA ASN A 31 10.34 -1.77 13.34
C ASN A 31 9.11 -1.45 12.49
N TRP A 32 8.47 -2.50 12.01
CA TRP A 32 7.23 -2.43 11.21
C TRP A 32 6.16 -3.35 11.79
N GLU A 33 4.95 -3.15 11.32
CA GLU A 33 3.84 -4.09 11.44
C GLU A 33 3.09 -4.18 10.12
N LEU A 34 2.50 -5.34 9.85
CA LEU A 34 1.65 -5.60 8.69
C LEU A 34 0.21 -5.73 9.18
N CYS A 35 -0.63 -4.78 8.81
CA CYS A 35 -2.04 -4.69 9.20
C CYS A 35 -2.91 -5.12 8.01
N ILE A 36 -3.52 -6.29 8.10
CA ILE A 36 -4.31 -6.91 7.03
C ILE A 36 -5.79 -6.88 7.41
N ALA A 37 -6.62 -6.37 6.50
CA ALA A 37 -8.07 -6.54 6.56
C ALA A 37 -8.49 -7.68 5.64
N ASN A 38 -8.95 -8.79 6.20
CA ASN A 38 -9.45 -9.95 5.47
C ASN A 38 -10.94 -9.75 5.15
N ALA A 39 -11.25 -9.31 3.95
CA ALA A 39 -12.61 -8.97 3.53
C ALA A 39 -13.43 -10.17 3.00
N ASN A 40 -12.89 -11.38 3.10
CA ASN A 40 -13.64 -12.63 2.90
C ASN A 40 -13.14 -13.73 3.85
N PRO A 41 -13.49 -13.67 5.15
CA PRO A 41 -13.04 -14.65 6.14
C PRO A 41 -13.64 -16.06 5.90
N SER A 42 -14.65 -16.21 5.05
CA SER A 42 -15.19 -17.50 4.63
C SER A 42 -14.31 -18.23 3.62
N ASN A 43 -13.39 -17.52 2.95
CA ASN A 43 -12.37 -18.14 2.12
C ASN A 43 -11.32 -18.83 3.00
N GLN A 44 -11.46 -20.17 3.13
CA GLN A 44 -10.64 -20.99 4.03
C GLN A 44 -9.14 -20.96 3.67
N GLU A 45 -8.81 -20.86 2.39
CA GLU A 45 -7.43 -20.83 1.91
C GLU A 45 -6.73 -19.55 2.36
N VAL A 46 -7.33 -18.39 2.05
CA VAL A 46 -6.82 -17.08 2.48
C VAL A 46 -6.74 -17.00 4.00
N SER A 47 -7.81 -17.36 4.70
CA SER A 47 -7.86 -17.30 6.17
C SER A 47 -6.82 -18.21 6.82
N SER A 48 -6.56 -19.40 6.27
CA SER A 48 -5.52 -20.31 6.76
C SER A 48 -4.11 -19.67 6.62
N ILE A 49 -3.80 -19.07 5.47
CA ILE A 49 -2.52 -18.40 5.23
C ILE A 49 -2.31 -17.27 6.23
N LEU A 50 -3.31 -16.40 6.39
CA LEU A 50 -3.25 -15.26 7.31
C LEU A 50 -3.09 -15.69 8.76
N ASN A 51 -3.83 -16.70 9.21
CA ASN A 51 -3.71 -17.29 10.54
C ASN A 51 -2.31 -17.86 10.81
N VAL A 52 -1.75 -18.59 9.83
CA VAL A 52 -0.38 -19.13 9.95
C VAL A 52 0.64 -17.99 9.99
N ALA A 53 0.48 -16.96 9.17
CA ALA A 53 1.39 -15.82 9.15
C ALA A 53 1.41 -15.07 10.48
N GLY A 54 0.24 -14.74 11.06
CA GLY A 54 0.11 -14.04 12.33
C GLY A 54 0.64 -14.85 13.53
N LYS A 55 0.50 -16.20 13.49
CA LYS A 55 1.09 -17.08 14.51
C LYS A 55 2.62 -17.16 14.43
N LYS A 56 3.21 -17.02 13.23
CA LYS A 56 4.66 -17.09 13.01
C LYS A 56 5.38 -15.77 13.28
N ASP A 57 4.68 -14.63 13.12
CA ASP A 57 5.26 -13.31 13.30
C ASP A 57 4.22 -12.37 13.94
N ASN A 58 4.47 -11.97 15.18
CA ASN A 58 3.56 -11.13 15.97
C ASN A 58 3.41 -9.69 15.45
N ARG A 59 4.24 -9.30 14.48
CA ARG A 59 4.11 -8.01 13.77
C ARG A 59 3.01 -8.05 12.72
N ILE A 60 2.52 -9.24 12.34
CA ILE A 60 1.42 -9.42 11.39
C ILE A 60 0.11 -9.46 12.17
N LYS A 61 -0.73 -8.50 11.92
CA LYS A 61 -2.05 -8.33 12.54
C LYS A 61 -3.12 -8.50 11.48
N VAL A 62 -4.15 -9.27 11.80
CA VAL A 62 -5.27 -9.52 10.89
C VAL A 62 -6.56 -9.11 11.58
N VAL A 63 -7.41 -8.39 10.88
CA VAL A 63 -8.80 -8.14 11.24
C VAL A 63 -9.70 -8.77 10.18
N ASP A 64 -10.64 -9.60 10.60
CA ASP A 64 -11.65 -10.16 9.72
C ASP A 64 -12.79 -9.16 9.53
N VAL A 65 -13.14 -8.90 8.27
CA VAL A 65 -14.27 -8.06 7.85
C VAL A 65 -15.35 -9.01 7.37
N PRO A 66 -16.47 -9.15 8.11
CA PRO A 66 -17.49 -10.18 7.83
C PRO A 66 -18.10 -10.09 6.42
N GLU A 67 -18.27 -8.87 5.93
CA GLU A 67 -18.77 -8.56 4.59
C GLU A 67 -17.81 -7.60 3.89
N ASN A 68 -17.56 -7.81 2.60
CA ASN A 68 -16.69 -6.93 1.81
C ASN A 68 -17.32 -5.54 1.69
N GLU A 69 -16.77 -4.56 2.40
CA GLU A 69 -17.22 -3.16 2.42
C GLU A 69 -16.61 -2.30 1.28
N GLY A 70 -15.87 -2.91 0.36
CA GLY A 70 -15.10 -2.22 -0.68
C GLY A 70 -13.70 -1.82 -0.21
N ILE A 71 -12.81 -1.54 -1.18
CA ILE A 71 -11.37 -1.37 -0.92
C ILE A 71 -11.09 -0.24 0.08
N ALA A 72 -11.79 0.89 -0.02
CA ALA A 72 -11.61 2.03 0.89
C ALA A 72 -11.92 1.65 2.35
N GLN A 73 -13.07 1.04 2.60
CA GLN A 73 -13.47 0.67 3.96
C GLN A 73 -12.64 -0.48 4.50
N ASN A 74 -12.31 -1.48 3.68
CA ASN A 74 -11.41 -2.55 4.09
C ASN A 74 -10.02 -2.00 4.48
N THR A 75 -9.50 -1.01 3.75
CA THR A 75 -8.23 -0.35 4.12
C THR A 75 -8.38 0.45 5.42
N ASN A 76 -9.54 1.09 5.67
CA ASN A 76 -9.82 1.73 6.96
C ASN A 76 -9.82 0.71 8.11
N ARG A 77 -10.34 -0.52 7.92
CA ARG A 77 -10.27 -1.59 8.94
C ARG A 77 -8.81 -1.98 9.26
N ALA A 78 -7.94 -2.04 8.24
CA ALA A 78 -6.51 -2.24 8.48
C ALA A 78 -5.87 -1.05 9.21
N LEU A 79 -6.29 0.19 8.90
CA LEU A 79 -5.80 1.41 9.57
C LEU A 79 -6.22 1.45 11.05
N GLU A 80 -7.40 0.94 11.42
CA GLU A 80 -7.88 0.91 12.80
C GLU A 80 -6.98 0.09 13.73
N ILE A 81 -6.37 -0.99 13.23
CA ILE A 81 -5.44 -1.84 14.01
C ILE A 81 -3.99 -1.40 13.92
N ALA A 82 -3.68 -0.38 13.10
CA ALA A 82 -2.35 0.16 12.91
C ALA A 82 -1.93 1.04 14.09
N THR A 83 -0.70 0.82 14.59
CA THR A 83 -0.13 1.56 15.73
C THR A 83 1.16 2.29 15.38
N GLY A 84 1.59 2.24 14.12
CA GLY A 84 2.77 2.94 13.63
C GLY A 84 2.55 4.45 13.51
N GLU A 85 3.62 5.19 13.57
CA GLU A 85 3.63 6.64 13.34
C GLU A 85 3.36 6.98 11.87
N PHE A 86 3.87 6.14 10.97
CA PHE A 86 3.67 6.24 9.53
C PHE A 86 2.92 5.01 9.00
N VAL A 87 2.20 5.22 7.93
CA VAL A 87 1.39 4.21 7.25
C VAL A 87 1.81 4.13 5.80
N GLY A 88 2.10 2.93 5.31
CA GLY A 88 2.37 2.63 3.90
C GLY A 88 1.26 1.80 3.30
N LEU A 89 0.92 2.05 2.03
CA LEU A 89 -0.14 1.33 1.31
C LEU A 89 0.48 0.25 0.41
N LEU A 90 0.04 -0.99 0.59
CA LEU A 90 0.51 -2.11 -0.23
C LEU A 90 -0.69 -2.92 -0.70
N ASP A 91 -0.74 -3.20 -2.00
CA ASP A 91 -1.77 -4.07 -2.56
C ASP A 91 -1.46 -5.55 -2.27
N HIS A 92 -2.50 -6.36 -2.17
CA HIS A 92 -2.42 -7.74 -1.70
C HIS A 92 -1.71 -8.71 -2.65
N ASP A 93 -1.45 -8.31 -3.88
CA ASP A 93 -0.82 -9.07 -4.96
C ASP A 93 0.57 -8.52 -5.35
N ASP A 94 0.99 -7.39 -4.77
CA ASP A 94 2.23 -6.68 -5.06
C ASP A 94 3.36 -7.01 -4.08
N LEU A 95 4.51 -6.36 -4.28
CA LEU A 95 5.72 -6.62 -3.50
C LEU A 95 6.44 -5.32 -3.14
N LEU A 96 7.10 -5.35 -2.00
CA LEU A 96 8.09 -4.33 -1.62
C LEU A 96 9.51 -4.86 -1.83
N GLU A 97 10.40 -3.98 -2.32
CA GLU A 97 11.84 -4.24 -2.31
C GLU A 97 12.35 -4.42 -0.86
N GLU A 98 13.31 -5.30 -0.63
CA GLU A 98 13.75 -5.70 0.73
C GLU A 98 14.25 -4.54 1.60
N ASN A 99 14.76 -3.46 0.99
CA ASN A 99 15.22 -2.26 1.70
C ASN A 99 14.21 -1.10 1.69
N ALA A 100 12.98 -1.30 1.23
CA ALA A 100 12.00 -0.23 1.06
C ALA A 100 11.79 0.57 2.36
N LEU A 101 11.50 -0.11 3.46
CA LEU A 101 11.28 0.57 4.75
C LEU A 101 12.54 1.22 5.31
N TYR A 102 13.72 0.67 5.03
CA TYR A 102 14.98 1.29 5.42
C TYR A 102 15.18 2.63 4.71
N GLU A 103 14.92 2.70 3.40
CA GLU A 103 15.05 3.93 2.63
C GLU A 103 14.03 5.00 3.06
N ILE A 104 12.78 4.60 3.32
CA ILE A 104 11.74 5.47 3.89
C ILE A 104 12.22 6.05 5.22
N VAL A 105 12.66 5.22 6.16
CA VAL A 105 13.12 5.68 7.48
C VAL A 105 14.39 6.53 7.38
N SER A 106 15.30 6.20 6.45
CA SER A 106 16.49 7.01 6.18
C SER A 106 16.11 8.43 5.73
N CYS A 107 15.11 8.55 4.84
CA CYS A 107 14.56 9.84 4.42
C CYS A 107 13.94 10.61 5.60
N LEU A 108 13.08 9.96 6.39
CA LEU A 108 12.45 10.54 7.58
C LEU A 108 13.46 11.03 8.63
N ASN A 109 14.58 10.34 8.77
CA ASN A 109 15.64 10.74 9.71
C ASN A 109 16.42 11.97 9.22
N LYS A 110 16.49 12.20 7.89
CA LYS A 110 17.13 13.39 7.31
C LYS A 110 16.26 14.64 7.45
N ASP A 111 14.95 14.49 7.27
CA ASP A 111 13.99 15.58 7.42
C ASP A 111 12.77 15.10 8.23
N ARG A 112 12.76 15.43 9.53
CA ARG A 112 11.70 15.05 10.48
C ARG A 112 10.37 15.77 10.26
N LYS A 113 10.35 16.79 9.40
CA LYS A 113 9.14 17.51 9.02
C LYS A 113 8.34 16.78 7.94
N THR A 114 8.94 15.76 7.32
CA THR A 114 8.28 14.98 6.28
C THR A 114 7.01 14.31 6.81
N ASP A 115 5.88 14.60 6.17
CA ASP A 115 4.57 14.03 6.47
C ASP A 115 4.14 12.99 5.45
N VAL A 116 4.58 13.18 4.21
CA VAL A 116 4.25 12.32 3.06
C VAL A 116 5.54 11.94 2.34
N LEU A 117 5.66 10.67 1.98
CA LEU A 117 6.72 10.16 1.10
C LEU A 117 6.11 9.32 -0.01
N TYR A 118 6.80 9.27 -1.14
CA TYR A 118 6.54 8.32 -2.20
C TYR A 118 7.84 7.87 -2.87
N THR A 119 7.78 6.75 -3.56
CA THR A 119 8.94 6.13 -4.20
C THR A 119 8.72 5.93 -5.69
N ASP A 120 9.75 5.55 -6.41
CA ASP A 120 9.62 4.99 -7.75
C ASP A 120 9.09 3.56 -7.66
N GLU A 121 8.57 3.07 -8.77
CA GLU A 121 8.01 1.73 -8.91
C GLU A 121 8.40 1.11 -10.25
N ASP A 122 8.25 -0.19 -10.37
CA ASP A 122 8.29 -0.91 -11.64
C ASP A 122 7.18 -1.95 -11.69
N LYS A 123 7.18 -2.75 -12.75
CA LYS A 123 6.29 -3.89 -12.90
C LYS A 123 7.08 -5.18 -12.78
N VAL A 124 6.40 -6.23 -12.31
CA VAL A 124 6.97 -7.56 -12.21
C VAL A 124 6.00 -8.59 -12.80
N THR A 125 6.53 -9.60 -13.49
CA THR A 125 5.74 -10.71 -14.00
C THR A 125 5.15 -11.56 -12.87
N THR A 126 4.10 -12.34 -13.19
CA THR A 126 3.38 -13.20 -12.23
C THR A 126 4.29 -14.18 -11.50
N ASP A 127 5.30 -14.71 -12.19
CA ASP A 127 6.29 -15.67 -11.70
C ASP A 127 7.52 -15.04 -11.03
N LEU A 128 7.62 -13.69 -11.06
CA LEU A 128 8.72 -12.88 -10.54
C LEU A 128 10.06 -13.06 -11.30
N ASP A 129 10.00 -13.53 -12.54
CA ASP A 129 11.20 -13.77 -13.34
C ASP A 129 11.73 -12.51 -14.02
N GLU A 130 10.86 -11.53 -14.29
CA GLU A 130 11.22 -10.30 -14.99
C GLU A 130 10.64 -9.06 -14.31
N TYR A 131 11.50 -8.06 -14.08
CA TYR A 131 11.15 -6.71 -13.66
C TYR A 131 11.28 -5.77 -14.85
N PHE A 132 10.24 -4.97 -15.13
CA PHE A 132 10.16 -4.17 -16.35
C PHE A 132 9.37 -2.88 -16.16
N SER A 133 9.37 -2.02 -17.18
CA SER A 133 8.63 -0.74 -17.18
C SER A 133 8.85 0.11 -15.93
N PRO A 134 10.11 0.45 -15.57
CA PRO A 134 10.36 1.31 -14.42
C PRO A 134 9.69 2.67 -14.62
N ASN A 135 9.03 3.16 -13.57
CA ASN A 135 8.40 4.47 -13.50
C ASN A 135 9.20 5.36 -12.53
N PHE A 136 10.09 6.17 -13.09
CA PHE A 136 10.86 7.16 -12.34
C PHE A 136 10.05 8.45 -12.22
N LYS A 137 9.74 8.82 -11.00
CA LYS A 137 8.84 9.93 -10.70
C LYS A 137 9.64 11.22 -10.47
N PRO A 138 9.07 12.39 -10.78
CA PRO A 138 9.68 13.66 -10.39
C PRO A 138 9.54 13.90 -8.89
N ASP A 139 10.29 14.87 -8.36
CA ASP A 139 9.95 15.49 -7.08
C ASP A 139 8.54 16.06 -7.11
N PHE A 140 7.95 16.31 -5.93
CA PHE A 140 6.55 16.65 -5.82
C PHE A 140 6.15 17.83 -6.73
N ASN A 141 5.16 17.59 -7.57
CA ASN A 141 4.58 18.55 -8.49
C ASN A 141 3.04 18.45 -8.43
N LEU A 142 2.41 19.48 -7.87
CA LEU A 142 0.97 19.53 -7.66
C LEU A 142 0.18 19.54 -8.97
N ASP A 143 0.66 20.24 -9.99
CA ASP A 143 -0.04 20.32 -11.28
C ASP A 143 -0.04 18.96 -11.99
N MET A 144 1.08 18.23 -11.91
CA MET A 144 1.17 16.87 -12.42
C MET A 144 0.27 15.93 -11.62
N LEU A 145 0.22 16.06 -10.28
CA LEU A 145 -0.65 15.22 -9.45
C LEU A 145 -2.13 15.46 -9.75
N ARG A 146 -2.53 16.69 -10.03
CA ARG A 146 -3.91 17.03 -10.44
C ARG A 146 -4.29 16.45 -11.81
N ALA A 147 -3.31 16.25 -12.68
CA ALA A 147 -3.54 15.69 -14.02
C ALA A 147 -3.49 14.14 -14.03
N ASN A 148 -2.74 13.53 -13.13
CA ASN A 148 -2.52 12.09 -13.08
C ASN A 148 -2.04 11.67 -11.70
N ASN A 149 -2.51 10.51 -11.20
CA ASN A 149 -2.00 9.87 -9.98
C ASN A 149 -0.59 9.29 -10.21
N TYR A 150 0.42 10.15 -10.42
CA TYR A 150 1.80 9.69 -10.64
C TYR A 150 2.47 9.17 -9.36
N ILE A 151 1.98 9.56 -8.19
CA ILE A 151 2.51 9.10 -6.89
C ILE A 151 2.21 7.62 -6.66
N CYS A 152 0.97 7.19 -6.83
CA CYS A 152 0.42 5.83 -6.76
C CYS A 152 1.12 4.95 -5.69
N HIS A 153 2.18 4.23 -6.04
CA HIS A 153 2.95 3.33 -5.19
C HIS A 153 4.43 3.75 -5.11
N PHE A 154 5.18 3.54 -4.06
CA PHE A 154 4.77 3.22 -2.72
C PHE A 154 4.47 4.52 -1.98
N PHE A 155 3.23 4.72 -1.57
CA PHE A 155 2.81 5.90 -0.82
C PHE A 155 2.93 5.63 0.68
N VAL A 156 3.56 6.56 1.40
CA VAL A 156 3.71 6.53 2.86
C VAL A 156 3.36 7.89 3.44
N ALA A 157 2.53 7.92 4.49
CA ALA A 157 2.16 9.17 5.16
C ALA A 157 2.08 9.00 6.68
N LYS A 158 2.20 10.11 7.42
CA LYS A 158 1.90 10.11 8.86
C LYS A 158 0.48 9.63 9.10
N LYS A 159 0.29 8.70 10.04
CA LYS A 159 -1.03 8.19 10.42
C LYS A 159 -1.96 9.33 10.85
N ALA A 160 -1.47 10.25 11.67
CA ALA A 160 -2.24 11.41 12.14
C ALA A 160 -2.73 12.30 10.98
N LEU A 161 -1.93 12.45 9.91
CA LEU A 161 -2.34 13.19 8.71
C LEU A 161 -3.48 12.46 7.99
N ILE A 162 -3.36 11.14 7.75
CA ILE A 162 -4.42 10.33 7.13
C ILE A 162 -5.73 10.44 7.94
N GLU A 163 -5.64 10.39 9.27
CA GLU A 163 -6.81 10.55 10.15
C GLU A 163 -7.41 11.96 10.07
N SER A 164 -6.59 13.00 10.04
CA SER A 164 -7.04 14.40 9.98
C SER A 164 -7.75 14.76 8.69
N VAL A 165 -7.34 14.15 7.56
CA VAL A 165 -7.98 14.36 6.26
C VAL A 165 -9.23 13.48 6.03
N GLY A 166 -9.63 12.67 7.03
CA GLY A 166 -10.87 11.87 6.98
C GLY A 166 -10.71 10.46 6.43
N LYS A 167 -9.49 9.90 6.44
CA LYS A 167 -9.20 8.51 6.04
C LYS A 167 -9.58 8.22 4.57
N PHE A 168 -9.78 6.95 4.23
CA PHE A 168 -10.27 6.52 2.91
C PHE A 168 -11.79 6.71 2.81
N ARG A 169 -12.27 7.21 1.69
CA ARG A 169 -13.69 7.51 1.43
C ARG A 169 -14.30 6.49 0.48
N ALA A 170 -15.41 5.86 0.86
CA ALA A 170 -16.05 4.78 0.12
C ALA A 170 -16.59 5.22 -1.25
N GLU A 171 -16.99 6.48 -1.38
CA GLU A 171 -17.48 7.07 -2.62
C GLU A 171 -16.41 7.12 -3.73
N TYR A 172 -15.13 6.97 -3.36
CA TYR A 172 -13.98 6.92 -4.28
C TYR A 172 -13.41 5.51 -4.45
N ASN A 173 -14.17 4.45 -4.18
CA ASN A 173 -13.69 3.09 -4.44
C ASN A 173 -13.19 2.93 -5.87
N GLY A 174 -11.94 2.47 -6.02
CA GLY A 174 -11.23 2.37 -7.31
C GLY A 174 -10.29 3.53 -7.61
N ALA A 175 -10.52 4.71 -7.01
CA ALA A 175 -9.62 5.87 -7.01
C ALA A 175 -9.33 6.37 -5.57
N GLN A 176 -9.57 5.53 -4.55
CA GLN A 176 -9.48 5.85 -3.13
C GLN A 176 -8.08 6.27 -2.67
N ASP A 177 -7.05 5.73 -3.31
CA ASP A 177 -5.66 6.08 -3.10
C ASP A 177 -5.36 7.49 -3.65
N TYR A 178 -5.82 7.80 -4.85
CA TYR A 178 -5.64 9.10 -5.47
C TYR A 178 -6.37 10.21 -4.68
N ASP A 179 -7.61 9.97 -4.28
CA ASP A 179 -8.37 10.85 -3.40
C ASP A 179 -7.63 11.13 -2.08
N LEU A 180 -7.11 10.08 -1.43
CA LEU A 180 -6.34 10.23 -0.20
C LEU A 180 -5.04 11.00 -0.42
N ILE A 181 -4.29 10.67 -1.48
CA ILE A 181 -3.02 11.32 -1.82
C ILE A 181 -3.24 12.83 -2.02
N LEU A 182 -4.26 13.23 -2.79
CA LEU A 182 -4.60 14.65 -2.99
C LEU A 182 -4.85 15.35 -1.66
N ARG A 183 -5.71 14.81 -0.80
CA ARG A 183 -6.03 15.41 0.51
C ARG A 183 -4.83 15.44 1.47
N CYS A 184 -4.00 14.40 1.46
CA CYS A 184 -2.79 14.39 2.28
C CYS A 184 -1.76 15.42 1.79
N THR A 185 -1.55 15.52 0.48
CA THR A 185 -0.57 16.47 -0.09
C THR A 185 -0.97 17.94 0.08
N GLU A 186 -2.28 18.22 0.14
CA GLU A 186 -2.80 19.57 0.45
C GLU A 186 -2.50 20.02 1.89
N GLN A 187 -2.40 19.11 2.84
CA GLN A 187 -2.21 19.43 4.26
C GLN A 187 -0.81 19.10 4.79
N ALA A 188 0.02 18.40 4.01
CA ALA A 188 1.36 18.05 4.43
C ALA A 188 2.28 19.27 4.56
N GLU A 189 3.05 19.34 5.66
CA GLU A 189 4.11 20.35 5.80
C GLU A 189 5.26 20.07 4.84
N ARG A 190 5.61 18.79 4.65
CA ARG A 190 6.70 18.35 3.80
C ARG A 190 6.35 17.06 3.07
N ILE A 191 6.53 17.07 1.76
CA ILE A 191 6.43 15.91 0.88
C ILE A 191 7.83 15.58 0.37
N SER A 192 8.23 14.32 0.47
CA SER A 192 9.55 13.85 0.05
C SER A 192 9.44 12.73 -0.97
N HIS A 193 10.27 12.79 -2.00
CA HIS A 193 10.43 11.72 -2.98
C HIS A 193 11.69 10.91 -2.65
N VAL A 194 11.55 9.59 -2.57
CA VAL A 194 12.66 8.65 -2.48
C VAL A 194 12.90 8.07 -3.87
N ALA A 195 13.82 8.66 -4.64
CA ALA A 195 14.11 8.33 -6.03
C ALA A 195 14.80 6.95 -6.15
N LYS A 196 14.07 5.90 -5.78
CA LYS A 196 14.44 4.49 -5.85
C LYS A 196 13.22 3.65 -6.15
N ILE A 197 13.39 2.60 -6.97
CA ILE A 197 12.36 1.59 -7.19
C ILE A 197 12.27 0.74 -5.92
N LEU A 198 11.17 0.89 -5.16
CA LEU A 198 10.96 0.22 -3.89
C LEU A 198 9.61 -0.52 -3.83
N TYR A 199 8.85 -0.47 -4.90
CA TYR A 199 7.56 -1.12 -5.07
C TYR A 199 7.52 -1.81 -6.43
N HIS A 200 6.99 -3.06 -6.46
CA HIS A 200 6.89 -3.87 -7.66
C HIS A 200 5.42 -4.22 -7.90
N TRP A 201 4.84 -3.63 -8.93
CA TRP A 201 3.46 -3.86 -9.33
C TRP A 201 3.35 -5.14 -10.17
N ARG A 202 2.68 -6.14 -9.63
CA ARG A 202 2.52 -7.43 -10.32
C ARG A 202 1.53 -7.34 -11.46
N VAL A 203 1.97 -7.80 -12.64
CA VAL A 203 1.12 -7.86 -13.83
C VAL A 203 0.53 -9.26 -13.97
N HIS A 204 -0.81 -9.34 -13.92
CA HIS A 204 -1.56 -10.56 -14.18
C HIS A 204 -2.91 -10.21 -14.83
N LYS A 205 -3.63 -11.21 -15.37
CA LYS A 205 -4.85 -11.00 -16.19
C LYS A 205 -5.96 -10.17 -15.53
N GLU A 206 -6.01 -10.17 -14.20
CA GLU A 206 -6.99 -9.39 -13.41
C GLU A 206 -6.40 -8.10 -12.86
N SER A 207 -5.11 -7.86 -13.08
CA SER A 207 -4.43 -6.62 -12.66
C SER A 207 -4.86 -5.44 -13.51
N THR A 208 -5.05 -4.29 -12.88
CA THR A 208 -5.26 -3.01 -13.59
C THR A 208 -4.03 -2.57 -14.38
N ALA A 209 -2.84 -3.12 -14.06
CA ALA A 209 -1.62 -2.89 -14.80
C ALA A 209 -1.66 -3.42 -16.25
N ASP A 210 -2.48 -4.46 -16.51
CA ASP A 210 -2.62 -5.09 -17.82
C ASP A 210 -3.96 -4.73 -18.52
N ASN A 211 -5.00 -4.43 -17.75
CA ASN A 211 -6.31 -4.10 -18.26
C ASN A 211 -6.90 -2.83 -17.63
N PRO A 212 -6.67 -1.64 -18.20
CA PRO A 212 -7.25 -0.38 -17.71
C PRO A 212 -8.78 -0.38 -17.62
N LEU A 213 -9.46 -1.22 -18.44
CA LEU A 213 -10.92 -1.32 -18.45
C LEU A 213 -11.47 -2.10 -17.23
N SER A 214 -10.63 -2.83 -16.49
CA SER A 214 -11.05 -3.56 -15.29
C SER A 214 -11.53 -2.64 -14.16
N LYS A 215 -11.16 -1.36 -14.19
CA LYS A 215 -11.56 -0.33 -13.22
C LYS A 215 -12.40 0.78 -13.86
N MET A 216 -13.29 0.48 -14.81
CA MET A 216 -14.16 1.51 -15.41
C MET A 216 -14.93 2.31 -14.36
N TYR A 217 -15.34 1.70 -13.26
CA TYR A 217 -16.00 2.38 -12.13
C TYR A 217 -15.11 3.45 -11.45
N ALA A 218 -13.79 3.37 -11.58
CA ALA A 218 -12.87 4.40 -11.07
C ALA A 218 -12.94 5.73 -11.84
N TYR A 219 -13.51 5.72 -13.06
CA TYR A 219 -13.75 6.95 -13.83
C TYR A 219 -15.04 7.67 -13.40
N GLU A 220 -15.88 7.01 -12.62
CA GLU A 220 -17.12 7.58 -12.07
C GLU A 220 -16.92 8.18 -10.68
N ALA A 221 -15.81 7.84 -10.01
CA ALA A 221 -15.40 8.33 -8.70
C ALA A 221 -14.59 9.62 -8.81
#